data_1de0308873d8cba606e5c2753925d819
#
_entry.id   1de0308873d8cba606e5c2753925d819
#
_cell.length_a   1.000
_cell.length_b   1.000
_cell.length_c   1.000
_cell.angle_alpha   90.00
_cell.angle_beta   90.00
_cell.angle_gamma   90.00
#
_symmetry.space_group_name_H-M   'P 1'
#
loop_
_entity.id
_entity.type
_entity.pdbx_description
1 polymer ?
#
loop_
_entity_poly.entity_id
_entity_poly.type
_entity_poly.pdbx_seq_one_letter_code
_entity_poly.pdbx_strand_id
1 'polypeptide(L)'
;MNAPDPQPFAYPTTAHEYRHGPGYNDYESCRPWLRDEFDFRCVYCLFREQWCPILSFHLDHFIPQAVDESRSTDFENLVYSCPSCNSRKSAKTPPHPGLHLRADTVTVKEDGTIEGHTDEARRIIRQLDLDAADYNEFRETEIANVALARERTTGQYAGQYQRLMGYPKDLPDLARLRPPTNTRPEGVQQSAYARRQRGELPDVY
;
A
#
# COMPACT_ATOMS: atom_id res chain seq x y z
N MET A 1 -22.54 11.52 11.21
CA MET A 1 -21.19 11.53 11.81
C MET A 1 -20.23 11.29 10.68
N ASN A 2 -19.35 12.25 10.38
CA ASN A 2 -18.29 12.04 9.38
C ASN A 2 -17.34 10.97 9.93
N ALA A 3 -16.89 10.05 9.07
CA ALA A 3 -15.84 9.12 9.45
C ALA A 3 -14.62 9.91 9.95
N PRO A 4 -13.87 9.40 10.94
CA PRO A 4 -12.65 10.08 11.37
C PRO A 4 -11.70 10.20 10.19
N ASP A 5 -10.99 11.33 10.12
CA ASP A 5 -10.01 11.58 9.08
C ASP A 5 -8.92 10.48 9.06
N PRO A 6 -8.56 9.96 7.88
CA PRO A 6 -7.56 8.90 7.79
C PRO A 6 -6.20 9.38 8.31
N GLN A 7 -5.54 8.53 9.07
CA GLN A 7 -4.17 8.75 9.50
C GLN A 7 -3.19 8.24 8.43
N PRO A 8 -2.04 8.91 8.20
CA PRO A 8 -1.14 8.60 7.09
C PRO A 8 -0.58 7.16 7.15
N PHE A 9 -0.38 6.62 8.34
CA PHE A 9 0.17 5.28 8.58
C PHE A 9 -0.80 4.36 9.34
N ALA A 10 -2.11 4.53 9.12
CA ALA A 10 -3.10 3.60 9.67
C ALA A 10 -3.08 2.29 8.89
N TYR A 11 -2.71 1.21 9.56
CA TYR A 11 -2.82 -0.14 9.00
C TYR A 11 -4.29 -0.57 8.88
N PRO A 12 -4.62 -1.47 7.92
CA PRO A 12 -5.99 -1.96 7.74
C PRO A 12 -6.54 -2.62 9.02
N THR A 13 -7.85 -2.53 9.24
CA THR A 13 -8.52 -3.18 10.39
C THR A 13 -8.78 -4.66 10.16
N THR A 14 -8.80 -5.11 8.90
CA THR A 14 -9.04 -6.50 8.50
C THR A 14 -7.84 -7.09 7.80
N ALA A 15 -7.74 -8.41 7.81
CA ALA A 15 -6.77 -9.12 6.99
C ALA A 15 -7.03 -8.82 5.50
N HIS A 16 -5.96 -8.75 4.75
CA HIS A 16 -6.04 -8.52 3.31
C HIS A 16 -6.65 -9.74 2.61
N GLU A 17 -7.65 -9.47 1.80
CA GLU A 17 -8.25 -10.43 0.88
C GLU A 17 -8.10 -9.87 -0.53
N TYR A 18 -7.50 -10.66 -1.44
CA TYR A 18 -7.26 -10.21 -2.79
C TYR A 18 -8.57 -9.98 -3.54
N ARG A 19 -8.76 -8.75 -4.03
CA ARG A 19 -9.92 -8.33 -4.84
C ARG A 19 -9.76 -8.70 -6.30
N HIS A 20 -8.51 -8.82 -6.76
CA HIS A 20 -8.17 -9.04 -8.17
C HIS A 20 -7.51 -10.40 -8.39
N GLY A 21 -7.59 -10.89 -9.64
CA GLY A 21 -6.94 -12.11 -10.08
C GLY A 21 -6.73 -12.11 -11.59
N PRO A 22 -5.86 -11.22 -12.14
CA PRO A 22 -5.79 -10.96 -13.58
C PRO A 22 -5.29 -12.13 -14.44
N GLY A 23 -4.49 -13.06 -13.90
CA GLY A 23 -4.05 -14.26 -14.61
C GLY A 23 -3.13 -14.01 -15.81
N TYR A 24 -2.19 -13.06 -15.71
CA TYR A 24 -1.15 -12.85 -16.72
C TYR A 24 -0.05 -13.92 -16.62
N ASN A 25 0.62 -14.16 -17.77
CA ASN A 25 1.78 -15.06 -17.86
C ASN A 25 3.11 -14.35 -17.54
N ASP A 26 3.06 -13.05 -17.28
CA ASP A 26 4.19 -12.25 -16.80
C ASP A 26 3.73 -11.39 -15.62
N TYR A 27 4.60 -11.21 -14.66
CA TYR A 27 4.22 -10.48 -13.43
C TYR A 27 4.19 -8.96 -13.63
N GLU A 28 4.92 -8.39 -14.58
CA GLU A 28 4.93 -6.94 -14.82
C GLU A 28 3.57 -6.42 -15.29
N SER A 29 2.83 -7.20 -16.05
CA SER A 29 1.45 -6.88 -16.47
C SER A 29 0.47 -6.79 -15.28
N CYS A 30 0.84 -7.33 -14.12
CA CYS A 30 0.05 -7.21 -12.88
C CYS A 30 0.15 -5.83 -12.21
N ARG A 31 1.08 -4.95 -12.64
CA ARG A 31 1.36 -3.65 -12.00
C ARG A 31 0.11 -2.79 -11.77
N PRO A 32 -0.75 -2.49 -12.74
CA PRO A 32 -1.95 -1.67 -12.50
C PRO A 32 -2.93 -2.31 -11.51
N TRP A 33 -2.98 -3.63 -11.48
CA TRP A 33 -3.82 -4.40 -10.57
C TRP A 33 -3.30 -4.35 -9.13
N LEU A 34 -1.97 -4.52 -8.94
CA LEU A 34 -1.34 -4.47 -7.62
C LEU A 34 -1.34 -3.04 -7.03
N ARG A 35 -1.20 -2.01 -7.87
CA ARG A 35 -1.39 -0.62 -7.42
C ARG A 35 -2.75 -0.43 -6.76
N ASP A 36 -3.82 -0.87 -7.42
CA ASP A 36 -5.19 -0.78 -6.91
C ASP A 36 -5.43 -1.73 -5.74
N GLU A 37 -4.90 -2.96 -5.80
CA GLU A 37 -5.04 -3.98 -4.75
C GLU A 37 -4.55 -3.50 -3.39
N PHE A 38 -3.39 -2.81 -3.38
CA PHE A 38 -2.75 -2.29 -2.17
C PHE A 38 -3.00 -0.79 -1.94
N ASP A 39 -4.08 -0.26 -2.51
CA ASP A 39 -4.51 1.14 -2.34
C ASP A 39 -3.36 2.13 -2.58
N PHE A 40 -2.53 1.90 -3.62
CA PHE A 40 -1.42 2.78 -4.03
C PHE A 40 -0.38 3.04 -2.92
N ARG A 41 -0.21 2.06 -2.00
CA ARG A 41 0.72 2.13 -0.86
C ARG A 41 1.61 0.91 -0.79
N CYS A 42 2.78 1.09 -0.21
CA CYS A 42 3.63 -0.03 0.18
C CYS A 42 2.93 -0.90 1.23
N VAL A 43 2.80 -2.19 0.97
CA VAL A 43 2.15 -3.15 1.88
C VAL A 43 2.85 -3.24 3.24
N TYR A 44 4.17 -2.92 3.29
CA TYR A 44 4.97 -3.04 4.51
C TYR A 44 4.95 -1.77 5.37
N CYS A 45 5.24 -0.60 4.79
CA CYS A 45 5.45 0.65 5.54
C CYS A 45 4.39 1.71 5.29
N LEU A 46 3.39 1.43 4.45
CA LEU A 46 2.32 2.32 4.04
C LEU A 46 2.78 3.60 3.32
N PHE A 47 4.05 3.66 2.86
CA PHE A 47 4.52 4.74 2.00
C PHE A 47 3.59 4.84 0.78
N ARG A 48 3.08 6.05 0.49
CA ARG A 48 2.16 6.29 -0.62
C ARG A 48 2.94 6.61 -1.89
N GLU A 49 2.55 6.07 -3.03
CA GLU A 49 3.28 6.30 -4.28
C GLU A 49 3.32 7.78 -4.69
N GLN A 50 2.29 8.57 -4.36
CA GLN A 50 2.23 10.00 -4.68
C GLN A 50 3.14 10.87 -3.80
N TRP A 51 3.66 10.37 -2.69
CA TRP A 51 4.61 11.14 -1.85
C TRP A 51 5.97 11.32 -2.52
N CYS A 52 6.36 10.38 -3.38
CA CYS A 52 7.56 10.50 -4.18
C CYS A 52 7.32 9.96 -5.61
N PRO A 53 6.70 10.75 -6.50
CA PRO A 53 6.28 10.29 -7.82
C PRO A 53 7.44 9.94 -8.77
N ILE A 54 8.68 10.27 -8.40
CA ILE A 54 9.89 9.88 -9.14
C ILE A 54 10.40 8.48 -8.74
N LEU A 55 9.89 7.90 -7.66
CA LEU A 55 10.22 6.54 -7.25
C LEU A 55 9.24 5.54 -7.87
N SER A 56 9.79 4.56 -8.58
CA SER A 56 8.99 3.42 -9.05
C SER A 56 8.86 2.39 -7.94
N PHE A 57 7.62 2.05 -7.58
CA PHE A 57 7.36 0.92 -6.71
C PHE A 57 7.63 -0.40 -7.41
N HIS A 58 7.92 -1.43 -6.64
CA HIS A 58 8.23 -2.77 -7.11
C HIS A 58 7.04 -3.71 -6.95
N LEU A 59 6.93 -4.65 -7.89
CA LEU A 59 6.12 -5.84 -7.74
C LEU A 59 7.02 -6.87 -7.07
N ASP A 60 6.89 -6.98 -5.75
CA ASP A 60 7.74 -7.85 -4.96
C ASP A 60 7.11 -9.24 -4.86
N HIS A 61 7.88 -10.28 -5.16
CA HIS A 61 7.48 -11.65 -4.92
C HIS A 61 7.55 -11.95 -3.42
N PHE A 62 6.39 -12.10 -2.77
CA PHE A 62 6.33 -12.37 -1.34
C PHE A 62 7.15 -13.62 -0.97
N ILE A 63 6.92 -14.75 -1.65
CA ILE A 63 7.87 -15.86 -1.69
C ILE A 63 8.82 -15.58 -2.86
N PRO A 64 10.13 -15.35 -2.58
CA PRO A 64 11.08 -14.99 -3.61
C PRO A 64 11.17 -16.05 -4.73
N GLN A 65 11.35 -15.62 -5.96
CA GLN A 65 11.53 -16.54 -7.12
C GLN A 65 12.67 -17.53 -6.91
N ALA A 66 13.74 -17.12 -6.22
CA ALA A 66 14.84 -18.01 -5.87
C ALA A 66 14.44 -19.13 -4.89
N VAL A 67 13.30 -19.01 -4.21
CA VAL A 67 12.75 -20.02 -3.27
C VAL A 67 11.71 -20.89 -4.01
N ASP A 68 10.84 -20.26 -4.79
CA ASP A 68 9.81 -20.95 -5.56
C ASP A 68 9.49 -20.21 -6.87
N GLU A 69 10.15 -20.61 -7.96
CA GLU A 69 9.98 -20.02 -9.29
C GLU A 69 8.57 -20.30 -9.86
N SER A 70 7.93 -21.39 -9.46
CA SER A 70 6.60 -21.77 -9.96
C SER A 70 5.52 -20.73 -9.61
N ARG A 71 5.77 -19.90 -8.59
CA ARG A 71 4.88 -18.82 -8.13
C ARG A 71 5.25 -17.44 -8.69
N SER A 72 6.11 -17.37 -9.69
CA SER A 72 6.58 -16.09 -10.26
C SER A 72 5.46 -15.26 -10.91
N THR A 73 4.42 -15.90 -11.42
CA THR A 73 3.24 -15.23 -12.02
C THR A 73 1.97 -15.37 -11.19
N ASP A 74 2.06 -15.99 -10.01
CA ASP A 74 0.96 -16.11 -9.06
C ASP A 74 0.64 -14.73 -8.47
N PHE A 75 -0.54 -14.18 -8.81
CA PHE A 75 -0.95 -12.83 -8.36
C PHE A 75 -0.98 -12.73 -6.83
N GLU A 76 -1.39 -13.78 -6.13
CA GLU A 76 -1.43 -13.82 -4.66
C GLU A 76 -0.03 -13.96 -4.02
N ASN A 77 0.99 -14.22 -4.84
CA ASN A 77 2.39 -14.15 -4.41
C ASN A 77 3.03 -12.79 -4.69
N LEU A 78 2.29 -11.86 -5.28
CA LEU A 78 2.81 -10.51 -5.59
C LEU A 78 2.26 -9.50 -4.59
N VAL A 79 3.14 -8.61 -4.13
CA VAL A 79 2.78 -7.49 -3.29
C VAL A 79 3.37 -6.18 -3.83
N TYR A 80 2.68 -5.06 -3.55
CA TYR A 80 3.12 -3.74 -3.99
C TYR A 80 4.00 -3.11 -2.91
N SER A 81 5.27 -2.84 -3.22
CA SER A 81 6.24 -2.38 -2.23
C SER A 81 7.08 -1.20 -2.71
N CYS A 82 7.46 -0.32 -1.79
CA CYS A 82 8.42 0.74 -2.08
C CYS A 82 9.84 0.15 -2.25
N PRO A 83 10.75 0.87 -2.95
CA PRO A 83 12.11 0.38 -3.20
C PRO A 83 12.88 0.00 -1.92
N SER A 84 12.72 0.80 -0.86
CA SER A 84 13.40 0.55 0.41
C SER A 84 12.95 -0.76 1.07
N CYS A 85 11.62 -0.98 1.19
CA CYS A 85 11.10 -2.23 1.75
C CYS A 85 11.46 -3.44 0.90
N ASN A 86 11.37 -3.32 -0.44
CA ASN A 86 11.76 -4.39 -1.35
C ASN A 86 13.23 -4.77 -1.17
N SER A 87 14.12 -3.79 -1.09
CA SER A 87 15.55 -4.01 -0.86
C SER A 87 15.83 -4.67 0.50
N ARG A 88 15.19 -4.19 1.57
CA ARG A 88 15.35 -4.74 2.93
C ARG A 88 14.78 -6.15 3.07
N LYS A 89 13.69 -6.44 2.37
CA LYS A 89 13.13 -7.80 2.31
C LYS A 89 14.08 -8.75 1.60
N SER A 90 14.60 -8.35 0.43
CA SER A 90 15.52 -9.19 -0.35
C SER A 90 14.96 -10.62 -0.54
N ALA A 91 15.75 -11.66 -0.28
CA ALA A 91 15.32 -13.06 -0.35
C ALA A 91 14.64 -13.59 0.93
N LYS A 92 14.33 -12.73 1.91
CA LYS A 92 13.63 -13.13 3.13
C LYS A 92 12.16 -13.43 2.83
N THR A 93 11.58 -14.37 3.58
CA THR A 93 10.14 -14.66 3.59
C THR A 93 9.61 -14.36 5.00
N PRO A 94 9.23 -13.09 5.29
CA PRO A 94 8.58 -12.72 6.55
C PRO A 94 7.19 -13.36 6.62
N PRO A 95 6.46 -13.28 7.76
CA PRO A 95 5.02 -13.51 7.75
C PRO A 95 4.32 -12.59 6.75
N HIS A 96 3.18 -13.02 6.17
CA HIS A 96 2.52 -12.24 5.12
C HIS A 96 2.04 -10.88 5.66
N PRO A 97 2.50 -9.71 5.11
CA PRO A 97 2.21 -8.40 5.69
C PRO A 97 0.71 -8.08 5.70
N GLY A 98 -0.02 -8.42 4.64
CA GLY A 98 -1.46 -8.21 4.57
C GLY A 98 -2.28 -9.00 5.61
N LEU A 99 -1.71 -10.06 6.18
CA LEU A 99 -2.36 -10.84 7.24
C LEU A 99 -1.98 -10.37 8.64
N HIS A 100 -0.76 -9.84 8.81
CA HIS A 100 -0.16 -9.61 10.12
C HIS A 100 0.18 -8.16 10.44
N LEU A 101 0.13 -7.23 9.47
CA LEU A 101 0.24 -5.79 9.71
C LEU A 101 -1.14 -5.14 9.64
N ARG A 102 -1.85 -5.16 10.77
CA ARG A 102 -3.21 -4.62 10.93
C ARG A 102 -3.28 -3.70 12.13
N ALA A 103 -4.34 -2.90 12.20
CA ALA A 103 -4.57 -1.93 13.27
C ALA A 103 -4.63 -2.55 14.69
N ASP A 104 -5.00 -3.83 14.79
CA ASP A 104 -5.01 -4.59 16.06
C ASP A 104 -3.67 -5.24 16.40
N THR A 105 -2.74 -5.32 15.44
CA THR A 105 -1.45 -6.01 15.60
C THR A 105 -0.24 -5.07 15.56
N VAL A 106 -0.44 -3.82 15.11
CA VAL A 106 0.63 -2.83 14.95
C VAL A 106 0.12 -1.45 15.35
N THR A 107 0.96 -0.69 16.05
CA THR A 107 0.74 0.74 16.33
C THR A 107 1.90 1.56 15.75
N VAL A 108 1.57 2.61 15.01
CA VAL A 108 2.52 3.68 14.66
C VAL A 108 2.23 4.86 15.60
N LYS A 109 3.27 5.34 16.29
CA LYS A 109 3.17 6.45 17.25
C LYS A 109 3.40 7.80 16.55
N GLU A 110 3.07 8.88 17.23
CA GLU A 110 3.26 10.25 16.72
C GLU A 110 4.73 10.60 16.45
N ASP A 111 5.66 9.99 17.19
CA ASP A 111 7.11 10.12 17.00
C ASP A 111 7.64 9.22 15.85
N GLY A 112 6.77 8.66 15.05
CA GLY A 112 7.11 7.80 13.92
C GLY A 112 7.53 6.37 14.30
N THR A 113 7.70 6.03 15.58
CA THR A 113 8.05 4.67 15.98
C THR A 113 6.92 3.69 15.69
N ILE A 114 7.29 2.43 15.42
CA ILE A 114 6.34 1.34 15.14
C ILE A 114 6.47 0.23 16.16
N GLU A 115 5.36 -0.25 16.69
CA GLU A 115 5.32 -1.32 17.68
C GLU A 115 4.41 -2.46 17.20
N GLY A 116 4.96 -3.69 17.23
CA GLY A 116 4.20 -4.90 16.92
C GLY A 116 3.67 -5.57 18.20
N HIS A 117 2.40 -5.95 18.19
CA HIS A 117 1.72 -6.57 19.34
C HIS A 117 1.66 -8.11 19.24
N THR A 118 1.90 -8.68 18.05
CA THR A 118 2.00 -10.13 17.82
C THR A 118 3.42 -10.52 17.45
N ASP A 119 3.76 -11.80 17.56
CA ASP A 119 5.09 -12.29 17.20
C ASP A 119 5.35 -12.15 15.70
N GLU A 120 4.32 -12.36 14.88
CA GLU A 120 4.40 -12.20 13.43
C GLU A 120 4.65 -10.74 13.03
N ALA A 121 3.90 -9.79 13.61
CA ALA A 121 4.11 -8.36 13.37
C ALA A 121 5.52 -7.93 13.81
N ARG A 122 5.96 -8.32 15.00
CA ARG A 122 7.32 -8.06 15.49
C ARG A 122 8.38 -8.67 14.57
N ARG A 123 8.13 -9.87 14.02
CA ARG A 123 9.05 -10.51 13.08
C ARG A 123 9.14 -9.74 11.77
N ILE A 124 8.02 -9.26 11.21
CA ILE A 124 8.02 -8.43 10.00
C ILE A 124 8.82 -7.14 10.26
N ILE A 125 8.51 -6.43 11.34
CA ILE A 125 9.17 -5.17 11.72
C ILE A 125 10.70 -5.38 11.80
N ARG A 126 11.16 -6.40 12.50
CA ARG A 126 12.60 -6.70 12.61
C ARG A 126 13.24 -7.12 11.30
N GLN A 127 12.57 -7.96 10.49
CA GLN A 127 13.16 -8.48 9.25
C GLN A 127 13.32 -7.41 8.17
N LEU A 128 12.44 -6.41 8.17
CA LEU A 128 12.48 -5.30 7.22
C LEU A 128 13.04 -4.00 7.83
N ASP A 129 13.51 -4.05 9.08
CA ASP A 129 14.00 -2.89 9.81
C ASP A 129 13.01 -1.71 9.78
N LEU A 130 11.71 -2.00 9.94
CA LEU A 130 10.66 -0.96 9.86
C LEU A 130 10.71 0.02 11.03
N ASP A 131 11.45 -0.32 12.10
CA ASP A 131 11.70 0.54 13.26
C ASP A 131 13.08 1.22 13.20
N ALA A 132 13.72 1.22 12.04
CA ALA A 132 14.99 1.93 11.88
C ALA A 132 14.79 3.45 11.94
N ALA A 133 15.85 4.17 12.38
CA ALA A 133 15.78 5.61 12.61
C ALA A 133 15.32 6.42 11.39
N ASP A 134 15.77 6.04 10.18
CA ASP A 134 15.36 6.67 8.93
C ASP A 134 13.86 6.52 8.63
N TYR A 135 13.26 5.36 8.98
CA TYR A 135 11.82 5.17 8.86
C TYR A 135 11.03 5.92 9.93
N ASN A 136 11.55 5.99 11.15
CA ASN A 136 10.88 6.71 12.24
C ASN A 136 10.86 8.20 11.96
N GLU A 137 11.99 8.80 11.57
CA GLU A 137 12.09 10.21 11.17
C GLU A 137 11.19 10.54 9.97
N PHE A 138 11.15 9.65 8.97
CA PHE A 138 10.28 9.82 7.82
C PHE A 138 8.80 9.82 8.24
N ARG A 139 8.36 8.85 9.06
CA ARG A 139 6.95 8.79 9.50
C ARG A 139 6.58 9.99 10.36
N GLU A 140 7.43 10.38 11.31
CA GLU A 140 7.22 11.58 12.14
C GLU A 140 7.03 12.82 11.25
N THR A 141 7.92 13.01 10.28
CA THR A 141 7.85 14.13 9.33
C THR A 141 6.53 14.12 8.54
N GLU A 142 6.11 12.97 8.00
CA GLU A 142 4.87 12.90 7.22
C GLU A 142 3.61 13.04 8.09
N ILE A 143 3.63 12.55 9.32
CA ILE A 143 2.55 12.79 10.30
C ILE A 143 2.39 14.29 10.54
N ALA A 144 3.48 15.00 10.79
CA ALA A 144 3.48 16.44 11.00
C ALA A 144 3.03 17.20 9.74
N ASN A 145 3.52 16.80 8.55
CA ASN A 145 3.13 17.41 7.27
C ASN A 145 1.63 17.26 7.00
N VAL A 146 1.08 16.10 7.25
CA VAL A 146 -0.37 15.82 7.08
C VAL A 146 -1.19 16.64 8.07
N ALA A 147 -0.78 16.71 9.33
CA ALA A 147 -1.45 17.52 10.35
C ALA A 147 -1.47 19.02 9.96
N LEU A 148 -0.33 19.58 9.56
CA LEU A 148 -0.25 20.96 9.08
C LEU A 148 -1.09 21.21 7.83
N ALA A 149 -1.09 20.29 6.88
CA ALA A 149 -1.87 20.40 5.64
C ALA A 149 -3.38 20.37 5.90
N ARG A 150 -3.81 19.64 6.91
CA ARG A 150 -5.22 19.55 7.35
C ARG A 150 -5.72 20.90 7.91
N GLU A 151 -4.88 21.63 8.65
CA GLU A 151 -5.22 22.92 9.22
C GLU A 151 -5.16 24.07 8.19
N ARG A 152 -4.29 23.95 7.19
CA ARG A 152 -4.03 25.02 6.20
C ARG A 152 -4.86 24.82 4.92
N THR A 153 -6.10 25.27 4.95
CA THR A 153 -7.07 25.04 3.85
C THR A 153 -7.12 26.17 2.81
N THR A 154 -6.35 27.26 2.99
CA THR A 154 -6.43 28.48 2.13
C THR A 154 -5.08 28.89 1.55
N GLY A 155 -5.11 29.79 0.57
CA GLY A 155 -3.92 30.36 -0.07
C GLY A 155 -3.10 29.32 -0.83
N GLN A 156 -1.78 29.43 -0.82
CA GLN A 156 -0.86 28.52 -1.52
C GLN A 156 -0.90 27.08 -0.97
N TYR A 157 -1.47 26.87 0.20
CA TYR A 157 -1.60 25.55 0.84
C TYR A 157 -2.93 24.85 0.52
N ALA A 158 -3.84 25.55 -0.17
CA ALA A 158 -5.12 24.95 -0.58
C ALA A 158 -4.89 23.65 -1.34
N GLY A 159 -5.59 22.60 -0.93
CA GLY A 159 -5.49 21.26 -1.52
C GLY A 159 -4.21 20.47 -1.19
N GLN A 160 -3.34 20.96 -0.29
CA GLN A 160 -2.13 20.20 0.13
C GLN A 160 -2.51 18.89 0.83
N TYR A 161 -3.50 18.93 1.71
CA TYR A 161 -4.01 17.73 2.39
C TYR A 161 -4.46 16.67 1.38
N GLN A 162 -5.21 17.07 0.35
CA GLN A 162 -5.64 16.15 -0.70
C GLN A 162 -4.48 15.65 -1.58
N ARG A 163 -3.43 16.46 -1.80
CA ARG A 163 -2.21 15.97 -2.47
C ARG A 163 -1.46 14.92 -1.67
N LEU A 164 -1.43 15.06 -0.32
CA LEU A 164 -0.76 14.09 0.55
C LEU A 164 -1.58 12.84 0.80
N MET A 165 -2.89 12.98 1.01
CA MET A 165 -3.77 11.91 1.48
C MET A 165 -4.76 11.42 0.41
N GLY A 166 -4.87 12.09 -0.73
CA GLY A 166 -5.74 11.69 -1.82
C GLY A 166 -5.16 10.57 -2.67
N TYR A 167 -5.97 10.06 -3.57
CA TYR A 167 -5.55 9.04 -4.54
C TYR A 167 -4.65 9.64 -5.63
N PRO A 168 -3.80 8.82 -6.28
CA PRO A 168 -3.07 9.24 -7.46
C PRO A 168 -4.00 9.74 -8.56
N LYS A 169 -3.50 10.66 -9.40
CA LYS A 169 -4.29 11.21 -10.52
C LYS A 169 -4.51 10.19 -11.63
N ASP A 170 -3.56 9.28 -11.81
CA ASP A 170 -3.49 8.27 -12.85
C ASP A 170 -4.03 6.91 -12.38
N LEU A 171 -5.22 6.89 -11.80
CA LEU A 171 -5.88 5.62 -11.43
C LEU A 171 -6.03 4.71 -12.63
N PRO A 172 -5.63 3.43 -12.55
CA PRO A 172 -5.74 2.50 -13.66
C PRO A 172 -7.20 2.14 -13.94
N ASP A 173 -7.62 2.28 -15.20
CA ASP A 173 -8.90 1.77 -15.67
C ASP A 173 -8.79 0.25 -15.94
N LEU A 174 -9.00 -0.54 -14.90
CA LEU A 174 -8.88 -1.99 -14.96
C LEU A 174 -9.89 -2.65 -15.90
N ALA A 175 -11.02 -1.98 -16.20
CA ALA A 175 -12.00 -2.50 -17.13
C ALA A 175 -11.49 -2.51 -18.58
N ARG A 176 -10.51 -1.66 -18.92
CA ARG A 176 -9.89 -1.64 -20.27
C ARG A 176 -8.79 -2.66 -20.43
N LEU A 177 -8.25 -3.16 -19.33
CA LEU A 177 -7.25 -4.21 -19.34
C LEU A 177 -7.95 -5.55 -19.55
N ARG A 178 -7.47 -6.33 -20.52
CA ARG A 178 -8.07 -7.62 -20.87
C ARG A 178 -7.07 -8.74 -20.58
N PRO A 179 -6.95 -9.14 -19.30
CA PRO A 179 -6.06 -10.23 -18.95
C PRO A 179 -6.53 -11.54 -19.62
N PRO A 180 -5.61 -12.47 -19.91
CA PRO A 180 -5.94 -13.75 -20.55
C PRO A 180 -6.96 -14.54 -19.72
N THR A 181 -6.82 -14.50 -18.39
CA THR A 181 -7.74 -15.14 -17.45
C THR A 181 -7.91 -14.23 -16.24
N ASN A 182 -9.15 -13.82 -15.95
CA ASN A 182 -9.45 -13.08 -14.72
C ASN A 182 -10.35 -13.95 -13.84
N THR A 183 -9.83 -14.39 -12.71
CA THR A 183 -10.53 -15.27 -11.76
C THR A 183 -11.45 -14.51 -10.81
N ARG A 184 -11.32 -13.16 -10.75
CA ARG A 184 -12.14 -12.27 -9.88
C ARG A 184 -12.62 -11.04 -10.68
N PRO A 185 -13.50 -11.22 -11.68
CA PRO A 185 -13.95 -10.13 -12.54
C PRO A 185 -14.75 -9.05 -11.78
N GLU A 186 -15.40 -9.39 -10.67
CA GLU A 186 -16.14 -8.49 -9.79
C GLU A 186 -15.22 -7.45 -9.12
N GLY A 187 -13.94 -7.77 -8.89
CA GLY A 187 -12.95 -6.86 -8.32
C GLY A 187 -12.75 -5.59 -9.16
N VAL A 188 -12.96 -5.67 -10.47
CA VAL A 188 -12.87 -4.50 -11.38
C VAL A 188 -13.83 -3.39 -10.94
N GLN A 189 -15.05 -3.76 -10.52
CA GLN A 189 -16.07 -2.79 -10.07
C GLN A 189 -15.72 -2.18 -8.70
N GLN A 190 -14.84 -2.83 -7.93
CA GLN A 190 -14.38 -2.37 -6.63
C GLN A 190 -13.12 -1.50 -6.75
N SER A 191 -12.51 -1.40 -7.94
CA SER A 191 -11.31 -0.60 -8.17
C SER A 191 -11.55 0.88 -7.86
N ALA A 192 -10.47 1.57 -7.45
CA ALA A 192 -10.51 3.00 -7.17
C ALA A 192 -11.00 3.81 -8.38
N TYR A 193 -10.57 3.43 -9.59
CA TYR A 193 -11.06 4.07 -10.83
C TYR A 193 -12.58 3.91 -10.99
N ALA A 194 -13.10 2.70 -10.91
CA ALA A 194 -14.53 2.43 -11.07
C ALA A 194 -15.37 3.15 -10.00
N ARG A 195 -14.90 3.15 -8.74
CA ARG A 195 -15.54 3.88 -7.63
C ARG A 195 -15.53 5.39 -7.86
N ARG A 196 -14.41 5.95 -8.40
CA ARG A 196 -14.33 7.38 -8.76
C ARG A 196 -15.36 7.74 -9.82
N GLN A 197 -15.54 6.90 -10.86
CA GLN A 197 -16.53 7.13 -11.90
C GLN A 197 -17.97 7.14 -11.38
N ARG A 198 -18.25 6.40 -10.31
CA ARG A 198 -19.57 6.37 -9.65
C ARG A 198 -19.75 7.41 -8.54
N GLY A 199 -18.71 8.22 -8.25
CA GLY A 199 -18.73 9.19 -7.14
C GLY A 199 -18.68 8.54 -5.75
N GLU A 200 -18.23 7.30 -5.65
CA GLU A 200 -18.17 6.51 -4.41
C GLU A 200 -16.76 6.51 -3.77
N LEU A 201 -15.76 7.00 -4.50
CA LEU A 201 -14.40 7.06 -3.99
C LEU A 201 -14.26 8.28 -3.07
N PRO A 202 -13.83 8.12 -1.80
CA PRO A 202 -13.56 9.26 -0.95
C PRO A 202 -12.42 10.11 -1.48
N ASP A 203 -12.37 11.39 -1.12
CA ASP A 203 -11.33 12.31 -1.58
C ASP A 203 -9.96 11.92 -1.03
N VAL A 204 -9.92 11.33 0.17
CA VAL A 204 -8.70 10.92 0.88
C VAL A 204 -8.86 9.50 1.45
N TYR A 205 -7.74 8.80 1.70
CA TYR A 205 -7.73 7.41 2.17
C TYR A 205 -6.55 7.14 3.11
#